data_5177306d68f5ff76f41d677ddb30e13c
#
_entry.id   5177306d68f5ff76f41d677ddb30e13c
#
_cell.length_a   1.000
_cell.length_b   1.000
_cell.length_c   1.000
_cell.angle_alpha   90.00
_cell.angle_beta   90.00
_cell.angle_gamma   90.00
#
_symmetry.space_group_name_H-M   'P 1'
#
loop_
_entity.id
_entity.type
_entity.pdbx_description
1 polymer ?
#
loop_
_entity_poly.entity_id
_entity_poly.type
_entity_poly.pdbx_seq_one_letter_code
_entity_poly.pdbx_strand_id
1 'polypeptide(L)'
;MKISILLPYKENFSPTYPGAVSLFINSMNRLSIFKNKITVYGSTNLTEKFSTNYVNIELRKSFLKSQTRDYVNKFVELHKNQNTDIIEIHNRPNYIEFLKTLNSKKVLYFHNDPISMIGSKTPIERKELIRNCAKIIFNSEWSKKQFLKKLDKFYHKSEKLEVIHQSINKEKVDIKKKEKLITFVGKLNSAKGYDLFGRSIIRILDKHKDWKSIVIGDEPREKLLFEHKNLKVLGFQNHSKVLNIFKKTSIAVACSRWEEPFGRTSLEAAANGCAVI
;
A
#
# COMPACT_ATOMS: atom_id res chain seq x y z
N MET A 1 -21.36 -15.97 -4.39
CA MET A 1 -20.51 -14.83 -4.83
C MET A 1 -19.05 -15.27 -4.79
N LYS A 2 -18.35 -15.20 -5.92
CA LYS A 2 -16.90 -15.47 -6.05
C LYS A 2 -16.16 -14.16 -6.33
N ILE A 3 -15.05 -13.93 -5.64
CA ILE A 3 -14.27 -12.69 -5.72
C ILE A 3 -12.85 -13.03 -6.17
N SER A 4 -12.38 -12.38 -7.21
CA SER A 4 -10.99 -12.47 -7.68
C SER A 4 -10.29 -11.14 -7.41
N ILE A 5 -9.20 -11.14 -6.67
CA ILE A 5 -8.35 -9.97 -6.44
C ILE A 5 -7.14 -10.04 -7.37
N LEU A 6 -7.04 -9.10 -8.30
CA LEU A 6 -5.88 -8.99 -9.20
C LEU A 6 -4.87 -8.00 -8.63
N LEU A 7 -3.74 -8.51 -8.18
CA LEU A 7 -2.63 -7.71 -7.66
C LEU A 7 -1.96 -6.87 -8.75
N PRO A 8 -1.30 -5.77 -8.38
CA PRO A 8 -0.36 -5.11 -9.28
C PRO A 8 0.72 -6.08 -9.74
N TYR A 9 1.10 -6.02 -11.02
CA TYR A 9 2.23 -6.81 -11.53
C TYR A 9 3.50 -6.54 -10.70
N LYS A 10 4.22 -7.58 -10.30
CA LYS A 10 5.39 -7.58 -9.39
C LYS A 10 5.08 -7.21 -7.92
N GLU A 11 3.82 -7.13 -7.53
CA GLU A 11 3.49 -7.04 -6.10
C GLU A 11 3.74 -8.38 -5.42
N ASN A 12 4.55 -8.41 -4.37
CA ASN A 12 4.84 -9.65 -3.62
C ASN A 12 3.75 -9.94 -2.60
N PHE A 13 2.99 -11.00 -2.81
CA PHE A 13 2.00 -11.52 -1.85
C PHE A 13 2.64 -12.56 -0.93
N SER A 14 3.61 -12.12 -0.14
CA SER A 14 4.44 -12.97 0.72
C SER A 14 4.80 -12.25 2.02
N PRO A 15 4.93 -12.97 3.14
CA PRO A 15 5.39 -12.38 4.40
C PRO A 15 6.86 -11.91 4.33
N THR A 16 7.66 -12.44 3.41
CA THR A 16 9.11 -12.16 3.33
C THR A 16 9.40 -10.73 2.85
N TYR A 17 8.80 -10.28 1.74
CA TYR A 17 8.94 -8.92 1.20
C TYR A 17 7.59 -8.41 0.70
N PRO A 18 6.64 -8.16 1.60
CA PRO A 18 5.32 -7.72 1.18
C PRO A 18 5.33 -6.29 0.68
N GLY A 19 4.56 -6.03 -0.39
CA GLY A 19 4.14 -4.68 -0.72
C GLY A 19 3.02 -4.19 0.21
N ALA A 20 2.80 -2.88 0.25
CA ALA A 20 1.74 -2.28 1.09
C ALA A 20 0.33 -2.76 0.71
N VAL A 21 0.10 -2.99 -0.59
CA VAL A 21 -1.18 -3.53 -1.10
C VAL A 21 -1.37 -4.97 -0.62
N SER A 22 -0.33 -5.79 -0.68
CA SER A 22 -0.38 -7.19 -0.22
C SER A 22 -0.65 -7.30 1.28
N LEU A 23 -0.04 -6.46 2.09
CA LEU A 23 -0.32 -6.38 3.54
C LEU A 23 -1.77 -5.99 3.81
N PHE A 24 -2.30 -5.02 3.07
CA PHE A 24 -3.70 -4.60 3.17
C PHE A 24 -4.64 -5.75 2.82
N ILE A 25 -4.46 -6.38 1.65
CA ILE A 25 -5.30 -7.49 1.17
C ILE A 25 -5.26 -8.67 2.14
N ASN A 26 -4.07 -9.06 2.62
CA ASN A 26 -3.93 -10.14 3.60
C ASN A 26 -4.70 -9.84 4.88
N SER A 27 -4.60 -8.62 5.41
CA SER A 27 -5.32 -8.20 6.61
C SER A 27 -6.84 -8.24 6.40
N MET A 28 -7.33 -7.75 5.27
CA MET A 28 -8.76 -7.74 4.93
C MET A 28 -9.31 -9.14 4.69
N ASN A 29 -8.59 -10.00 3.97
CA ASN A 29 -9.01 -11.36 3.71
C ASN A 29 -9.18 -12.19 4.99
N ARG A 30 -8.29 -12.02 5.97
CA ARG A 30 -8.38 -12.74 7.24
C ARG A 30 -9.65 -12.43 8.03
N LEU A 31 -10.15 -11.20 7.92
CA LEU A 31 -11.33 -10.71 8.63
C LEU A 31 -12.62 -10.81 7.81
N SER A 32 -12.52 -11.02 6.49
CA SER A 32 -13.67 -11.07 5.60
C SER A 32 -14.55 -12.27 5.86
N ILE A 33 -15.86 -12.06 5.93
CA ILE A 33 -16.88 -13.12 5.90
C ILE A 33 -16.85 -13.92 4.59
N PHE A 34 -16.27 -13.35 3.53
CA PHE A 34 -16.12 -13.97 2.22
C PHE A 34 -14.76 -14.64 2.01
N LYS A 35 -13.90 -14.79 3.05
CA LYS A 35 -12.52 -15.31 2.94
C LYS A 35 -12.38 -16.58 2.11
N ASN A 36 -13.33 -17.51 2.23
CA ASN A 36 -13.34 -18.78 1.48
C ASN A 36 -13.82 -18.65 0.01
N LYS A 37 -14.28 -17.45 -0.39
CA LYS A 37 -14.78 -17.12 -1.74
C LYS A 37 -13.87 -16.14 -2.46
N ILE A 38 -12.73 -15.77 -1.84
CA ILE A 38 -11.74 -14.85 -2.36
C ILE A 38 -10.56 -15.65 -2.88
N THR A 39 -10.16 -15.39 -4.12
CA THR A 39 -8.92 -15.89 -4.72
C THR A 39 -8.04 -14.71 -5.10
N VAL A 40 -6.78 -14.73 -4.69
CA VAL A 40 -5.80 -13.68 -5.01
C VAL A 40 -4.93 -14.13 -6.17
N TYR A 41 -4.84 -13.30 -7.20
CA TYR A 41 -4.03 -13.53 -8.41
C TYR A 41 -2.84 -12.58 -8.43
N GLY A 42 -1.65 -13.09 -8.66
CA GLY A 42 -0.43 -12.29 -8.66
C GLY A 42 0.70 -12.94 -9.45
N SER A 43 1.87 -12.32 -9.41
CA SER A 43 3.10 -12.81 -10.05
C SER A 43 4.27 -12.83 -9.05
N THR A 44 4.02 -13.42 -7.88
CA THR A 44 5.00 -13.49 -6.80
C THR A 44 5.93 -14.68 -6.99
N ASN A 45 7.23 -14.44 -7.09
CA ASN A 45 8.24 -15.49 -7.27
C ASN A 45 8.71 -16.13 -5.94
N LEU A 46 8.33 -15.55 -4.80
CA LEU A 46 8.67 -16.10 -3.48
C LEU A 46 7.87 -17.37 -3.20
N THR A 47 8.45 -18.35 -2.53
CA THR A 47 7.81 -19.64 -2.24
C THR A 47 6.66 -19.48 -1.25
N GLU A 48 6.87 -18.76 -0.16
CA GLU A 48 5.88 -18.53 0.88
C GLU A 48 4.86 -17.47 0.44
N LYS A 49 3.57 -17.77 0.60
CA LYS A 49 2.44 -16.89 0.28
C LYS A 49 1.60 -16.61 1.53
N PHE A 50 0.94 -15.46 1.59
CA PHE A 50 0.04 -15.11 2.70
C PHE A 50 -1.21 -15.99 2.78
N SER A 51 -1.64 -16.58 1.69
CA SER A 51 -2.87 -17.37 1.61
C SER A 51 -2.70 -18.58 0.70
N THR A 52 -3.36 -19.67 1.04
CA THR A 52 -3.47 -20.87 0.18
C THR A 52 -4.36 -20.61 -1.05
N ASN A 53 -5.30 -19.67 -0.97
CA ASN A 53 -6.13 -19.26 -2.10
C ASN A 53 -5.41 -18.22 -2.97
N TYR A 54 -4.16 -18.48 -3.30
CA TYR A 54 -3.35 -17.67 -4.18
C TYR A 54 -3.05 -18.43 -5.47
N VAL A 55 -3.26 -17.76 -6.61
CA VAL A 55 -2.93 -18.27 -7.95
C VAL A 55 -1.79 -17.44 -8.54
N ASN A 56 -0.68 -18.10 -8.85
CA ASN A 56 0.44 -17.43 -9.50
C ASN A 56 0.19 -17.36 -11.01
N ILE A 57 0.33 -16.15 -11.57
CA ILE A 57 0.25 -15.92 -13.01
C ILE A 57 1.69 -15.99 -13.55
N GLU A 58 2.02 -17.12 -14.14
CA GLU A 58 3.34 -17.32 -14.74
C GLU A 58 3.41 -16.65 -16.12
N LEU A 59 4.46 -15.88 -16.33
CA LEU A 59 4.73 -15.20 -17.59
C LEU A 59 5.98 -15.79 -18.24
N ARG A 60 5.90 -16.05 -19.53
CA ARG A 60 7.10 -16.33 -20.33
C ARG A 60 7.86 -15.03 -20.52
N LYS A 61 9.19 -15.06 -20.33
CA LYS A 61 10.05 -13.91 -20.61
C LYS A 61 9.91 -13.57 -22.10
N SER A 62 9.45 -12.36 -22.40
CA SER A 62 9.38 -11.83 -23.76
C SER A 62 10.11 -10.49 -23.79
N PHE A 63 11.00 -10.31 -24.77
CA PHE A 63 11.73 -9.06 -24.96
C PHE A 63 10.92 -8.02 -25.76
N LEU A 64 9.84 -8.46 -26.45
CA LEU A 64 9.09 -7.62 -27.40
C LEU A 64 7.73 -7.14 -26.87
N LYS A 65 7.25 -7.62 -25.73
CA LYS A 65 5.92 -7.31 -25.20
C LYS A 65 5.98 -6.70 -23.80
N SER A 66 5.04 -5.82 -23.51
CA SER A 66 4.86 -5.28 -22.16
C SER A 66 4.42 -6.41 -21.21
N GLN A 67 5.30 -6.80 -20.28
CA GLN A 67 5.00 -7.84 -19.29
C GLN A 67 3.74 -7.54 -18.45
N THR A 68 3.45 -6.26 -18.20
CA THR A 68 2.22 -5.85 -17.51
C THR A 68 0.99 -6.19 -18.34
N ARG A 69 1.04 -5.96 -19.66
CA ARG A 69 -0.05 -6.30 -20.59
C ARG A 69 -0.26 -7.81 -20.65
N ASP A 70 0.83 -8.56 -20.79
CA ASP A 70 0.77 -10.04 -20.83
C ASP A 70 0.22 -10.61 -19.53
N TYR A 71 0.59 -10.03 -18.39
CA TYR A 71 0.06 -10.40 -17.07
C TYR A 71 -1.47 -10.25 -16.99
N VAL A 72 -2.00 -9.10 -17.40
CA VAL A 72 -3.45 -8.87 -17.37
C VAL A 72 -4.18 -9.72 -18.41
N ASN A 73 -3.62 -9.89 -19.62
CA ASN A 73 -4.21 -10.77 -20.63
C ASN A 73 -4.29 -12.21 -20.15
N LYS A 74 -3.24 -12.70 -19.47
CA LYS A 74 -3.24 -14.05 -18.89
C LYS A 74 -4.32 -14.22 -17.83
N PHE A 75 -4.50 -13.20 -16.98
CA PHE A 75 -5.62 -13.17 -16.03
C PHE A 75 -6.98 -13.23 -16.74
N VAL A 76 -7.15 -12.45 -17.82
CA VAL A 76 -8.39 -12.48 -18.63
C VAL A 76 -8.64 -13.87 -19.21
N GLU A 77 -7.61 -14.54 -19.76
CA GLU A 77 -7.71 -15.90 -20.27
C GLU A 77 -8.18 -16.88 -19.20
N LEU A 78 -7.61 -16.81 -18.00
CA LEU A 78 -7.99 -17.66 -16.87
C LEU A 78 -9.46 -17.43 -16.43
N HIS A 79 -10.02 -16.25 -16.69
CA HIS A 79 -11.37 -15.89 -16.25
C HIS A 79 -12.44 -15.99 -17.33
N LYS A 80 -12.10 -16.23 -18.60
CA LYS A 80 -13.09 -16.34 -19.69
C LYS A 80 -14.15 -17.41 -19.43
N ASN A 81 -13.77 -18.52 -18.79
CA ASN A 81 -14.64 -19.67 -18.51
C ASN A 81 -14.95 -19.81 -17.00
N GLN A 82 -14.65 -18.79 -16.18
CA GLN A 82 -14.92 -18.81 -14.75
C GLN A 82 -16.08 -17.87 -14.42
N ASN A 83 -17.03 -18.37 -13.63
CA ASN A 83 -18.09 -17.52 -13.06
C ASN A 83 -17.53 -16.76 -11.85
N THR A 84 -16.88 -15.63 -12.10
CA THR A 84 -16.44 -14.69 -11.08
C THR A 84 -17.40 -13.50 -11.03
N ASP A 85 -17.97 -13.23 -9.86
CA ASP A 85 -18.95 -12.14 -9.69
C ASP A 85 -18.26 -10.78 -9.63
N ILE A 86 -17.13 -10.71 -8.90
CA ILE A 86 -16.39 -9.47 -8.65
C ILE A 86 -14.90 -9.66 -8.96
N ILE A 87 -14.34 -8.71 -9.70
CA ILE A 87 -12.90 -8.57 -9.88
C ILE A 87 -12.48 -7.28 -9.17
N GLU A 88 -11.64 -7.42 -8.14
CA GLU A 88 -11.08 -6.30 -7.39
C GLU A 88 -9.66 -6.01 -7.87
N ILE A 89 -9.37 -4.72 -8.14
CA ILE A 89 -8.09 -4.24 -8.67
C ILE A 89 -7.54 -3.15 -7.75
N HIS A 90 -6.25 -3.20 -7.45
CA HIS A 90 -5.59 -2.23 -6.57
C HIS A 90 -4.52 -1.42 -7.32
N ASN A 91 -4.60 -0.08 -7.24
CA ASN A 91 -3.60 0.85 -7.79
C ASN A 91 -3.23 0.64 -9.28
N ARG A 92 -4.12 0.02 -10.08
CA ARG A 92 -3.86 -0.24 -11.50
C ARG A 92 -5.10 0.09 -12.34
N PRO A 93 -5.49 1.37 -12.44
CA PRO A 93 -6.68 1.76 -13.20
C PRO A 93 -6.61 1.37 -14.68
N ASN A 94 -5.40 1.32 -15.27
CA ASN A 94 -5.20 0.86 -16.63
C ASN A 94 -5.55 -0.61 -16.88
N TYR A 95 -5.71 -1.44 -15.85
CA TYR A 95 -6.16 -2.83 -16.02
C TYR A 95 -7.62 -2.91 -16.44
N ILE A 96 -8.44 -1.94 -16.05
CA ILE A 96 -9.89 -1.91 -16.35
C ILE A 96 -10.16 -2.07 -17.83
N GLU A 97 -9.34 -1.47 -18.70
CA GLU A 97 -9.50 -1.56 -20.16
C GLU A 97 -9.47 -3.02 -20.65
N PHE A 98 -8.52 -3.81 -20.15
CA PHE A 98 -8.38 -5.22 -20.53
C PHE A 98 -9.50 -6.11 -19.95
N LEU A 99 -10.06 -5.70 -18.81
CA LEU A 99 -11.09 -6.48 -18.11
C LEU A 99 -12.52 -6.21 -18.62
N LYS A 100 -12.71 -5.30 -19.58
CA LYS A 100 -14.02 -4.96 -20.15
C LYS A 100 -14.73 -6.17 -20.79
N THR A 101 -13.97 -7.12 -21.31
CA THR A 101 -14.48 -8.34 -21.96
C THR A 101 -15.07 -9.36 -20.98
N LEU A 102 -14.83 -9.21 -19.69
CA LEU A 102 -15.36 -10.08 -18.65
C LEU A 102 -16.66 -9.52 -18.07
N ASN A 103 -17.66 -10.38 -17.85
CA ASN A 103 -18.96 -9.96 -17.31
C ASN A 103 -18.95 -9.63 -15.81
N SER A 104 -17.88 -9.97 -15.09
CA SER A 104 -17.72 -9.67 -13.67
C SER A 104 -17.85 -8.19 -13.36
N LYS A 105 -18.36 -7.81 -12.19
CA LYS A 105 -18.33 -6.42 -11.69
C LYS A 105 -16.90 -6.04 -11.32
N LYS A 106 -16.42 -4.88 -11.77
CA LYS A 106 -15.07 -4.38 -11.47
C LYS A 106 -15.13 -3.41 -10.31
N VAL A 107 -14.27 -3.63 -9.30
CA VAL A 107 -14.05 -2.75 -8.16
C VAL A 107 -12.59 -2.29 -8.20
N LEU A 108 -12.38 -0.98 -8.27
CA LEU A 108 -11.04 -0.39 -8.31
C LEU A 108 -10.74 0.30 -6.99
N TYR A 109 -9.64 -0.07 -6.34
CA TYR A 109 -9.19 0.52 -5.09
C TYR A 109 -7.93 1.36 -5.29
N PHE A 110 -7.98 2.64 -4.92
CA PHE A 110 -6.85 3.55 -4.92
C PHE A 110 -6.21 3.64 -3.52
N HIS A 111 -4.93 3.28 -3.44
CA HIS A 111 -4.11 3.43 -2.23
C HIS A 111 -3.16 4.63 -2.31
N ASN A 112 -2.89 5.11 -3.52
CA ASN A 112 -2.01 6.24 -3.82
C ASN A 112 -2.78 7.33 -4.56
N ASP A 113 -2.09 8.43 -4.92
CA ASP A 113 -2.68 9.53 -5.69
C ASP A 113 -3.23 9.05 -7.04
N PRO A 114 -4.55 9.13 -7.27
CA PRO A 114 -5.16 8.66 -8.51
C PRO A 114 -4.64 9.36 -9.77
N ILE A 115 -4.31 10.66 -9.69
CA ILE A 115 -3.87 11.43 -10.85
C ILE A 115 -2.41 11.16 -11.24
N SER A 116 -1.65 10.46 -10.41
CA SER A 116 -0.28 10.03 -10.71
C SER A 116 -0.21 8.72 -11.50
N MET A 117 -1.33 7.98 -11.65
CA MET A 117 -1.35 6.63 -12.21
C MET A 117 -1.75 6.60 -13.68
N ILE A 118 -1.11 5.74 -14.47
CA ILE A 118 -1.50 5.45 -15.85
C ILE A 118 -2.92 4.87 -15.86
N GLY A 119 -3.80 5.47 -16.67
CA GLY A 119 -5.21 5.09 -16.78
C GLY A 119 -6.14 5.89 -15.86
N SER A 120 -5.62 6.91 -15.14
CA SER A 120 -6.43 7.85 -14.36
C SER A 120 -5.86 9.28 -14.29
N LYS A 121 -4.81 9.59 -15.08
CA LYS A 121 -4.17 10.92 -15.09
C LYS A 121 -5.12 12.01 -15.60
N THR A 122 -5.79 11.72 -16.69
CA THR A 122 -6.66 12.69 -17.36
C THR A 122 -8.10 12.62 -16.88
N PRO A 123 -8.89 13.71 -16.97
CA PRO A 123 -10.33 13.65 -16.69
C PRO A 123 -11.08 12.63 -17.55
N ILE A 124 -10.68 12.45 -18.80
CA ILE A 124 -11.31 11.49 -19.73
C ILE A 124 -11.12 10.06 -19.20
N GLU A 125 -9.90 9.68 -18.85
CA GLU A 125 -9.61 8.36 -18.27
C GLU A 125 -10.45 8.11 -17.01
N ARG A 126 -10.57 9.10 -16.12
CA ARG A 126 -11.36 8.95 -14.89
C ARG A 126 -12.87 8.85 -15.16
N LYS A 127 -13.42 9.56 -16.17
CA LYS A 127 -14.79 9.37 -16.62
C LYS A 127 -15.03 7.94 -17.14
N GLU A 128 -14.07 7.39 -17.89
CA GLU A 128 -14.12 5.99 -18.34
C GLU A 128 -14.08 4.98 -17.18
N LEU A 129 -13.28 5.24 -16.15
CA LEU A 129 -13.27 4.41 -14.95
C LEU A 129 -14.63 4.42 -14.24
N ILE A 130 -15.25 5.59 -14.07
CA ILE A 130 -16.60 5.70 -13.46
C ILE A 130 -17.64 4.93 -14.29
N ARG A 131 -17.52 4.94 -15.61
CA ARG A 131 -18.43 4.20 -16.50
C ARG A 131 -18.25 2.68 -16.33
N ASN A 132 -17.03 2.19 -16.32
CA ASN A 132 -16.69 0.76 -16.42
C ASN A 132 -16.55 0.04 -15.07
N CYS A 133 -16.42 0.76 -13.95
CA CYS A 133 -16.37 0.17 -12.62
C CYS A 133 -17.75 0.15 -11.97
N ALA A 134 -18.02 -0.89 -11.21
CA ALA A 134 -19.19 -0.95 -10.32
C ALA A 134 -18.98 -0.06 -9.09
N LYS A 135 -17.74 -0.06 -8.54
CA LYS A 135 -17.31 0.82 -7.45
C LYS A 135 -15.85 1.25 -7.66
N ILE A 136 -15.55 2.47 -7.24
CA ILE A 136 -14.19 3.01 -7.13
C ILE A 136 -13.99 3.43 -5.68
N ILE A 137 -13.04 2.80 -5.00
CA ILE A 137 -12.80 2.97 -3.58
C ILE A 137 -11.50 3.77 -3.39
N PHE A 138 -11.56 4.72 -2.48
CA PHE A 138 -10.42 5.56 -2.10
C PHE A 138 -10.07 5.31 -0.64
N ASN A 139 -8.79 5.29 -0.32
CA ASN A 139 -8.32 5.13 1.06
C ASN A 139 -8.50 6.38 1.92
N SER A 140 -8.84 7.53 1.33
CA SER A 140 -9.05 8.80 2.04
C SER A 140 -9.91 9.78 1.23
N GLU A 141 -10.47 10.77 1.90
CA GLU A 141 -11.15 11.91 1.25
C GLU A 141 -10.19 12.71 0.36
N TRP A 142 -8.92 12.80 0.74
CA TRP A 142 -7.89 13.43 -0.08
C TRP A 142 -7.76 12.71 -1.43
N SER A 143 -7.63 11.38 -1.44
CA SER A 143 -7.52 10.59 -2.67
C SER A 143 -8.77 10.75 -3.55
N LYS A 144 -9.97 10.74 -2.96
CA LYS A 144 -11.23 11.02 -3.67
C LYS A 144 -11.24 12.42 -4.27
N LYS A 145 -10.82 13.44 -3.53
CA LYS A 145 -10.70 14.82 -4.00
C LYS A 145 -9.71 14.95 -5.18
N GLN A 146 -8.55 14.25 -5.11
CA GLN A 146 -7.62 14.22 -6.22
C GLN A 146 -8.25 13.60 -7.49
N PHE A 147 -8.94 12.47 -7.34
CA PHE A 147 -9.62 11.82 -8.45
C PHE A 147 -10.67 12.73 -9.11
N LEU A 148 -11.37 13.55 -8.34
CA LEU A 148 -12.43 14.44 -8.80
C LEU A 148 -11.91 15.76 -9.41
N LYS A 149 -10.61 16.08 -9.29
CA LYS A 149 -10.04 17.30 -9.88
C LYS A 149 -10.35 17.39 -11.37
N LYS A 150 -10.86 18.55 -11.80
CA LYS A 150 -11.23 18.84 -13.19
C LYS A 150 -12.32 17.92 -13.77
N LEU A 151 -13.11 17.24 -12.92
CA LEU A 151 -14.34 16.57 -13.32
C LEU A 151 -15.54 17.49 -13.05
N ASP A 152 -16.57 17.38 -13.88
CA ASP A 152 -17.82 18.13 -13.70
C ASP A 152 -18.51 17.75 -12.38
N LYS A 153 -19.23 18.70 -11.77
CA LYS A 153 -19.94 18.50 -10.49
C LYS A 153 -20.87 17.29 -10.47
N PHE A 154 -21.42 16.91 -11.63
CA PHE A 154 -22.22 15.71 -11.79
C PHE A 154 -21.52 14.44 -11.28
N TYR A 155 -20.22 14.27 -11.60
CA TYR A 155 -19.46 13.09 -11.19
C TYR A 155 -19.19 13.06 -9.69
N HIS A 156 -19.22 14.20 -8.99
CA HIS A 156 -19.00 14.28 -7.54
C HIS A 156 -20.10 13.59 -6.73
N LYS A 157 -21.31 13.47 -7.32
CA LYS A 157 -22.48 12.82 -6.71
C LYS A 157 -22.62 11.34 -7.08
N SER A 158 -21.62 10.77 -7.78
CA SER A 158 -21.70 9.37 -8.21
C SER A 158 -21.63 8.43 -7.01
N GLU A 159 -22.65 7.61 -6.83
CA GLU A 159 -22.71 6.56 -5.80
C GLU A 159 -21.64 5.47 -5.98
N LYS A 160 -20.94 5.46 -7.13
CA LYS A 160 -19.85 4.54 -7.38
C LYS A 160 -18.55 4.94 -6.67
N LEU A 161 -18.43 6.20 -6.20
CA LEU A 161 -17.23 6.75 -5.59
C LEU A 161 -17.33 6.71 -4.06
N GLU A 162 -16.58 5.85 -3.43
CA GLU A 162 -16.68 5.59 -2.00
C GLU A 162 -15.33 5.75 -1.29
N VAL A 163 -15.33 6.28 -0.07
CA VAL A 163 -14.13 6.33 0.77
C VAL A 163 -14.24 5.24 1.83
N ILE A 164 -13.26 4.34 1.83
CA ILE A 164 -13.11 3.33 2.86
C ILE A 164 -11.71 3.45 3.43
N HIS A 165 -11.60 4.01 4.64
CA HIS A 165 -10.33 4.17 5.31
C HIS A 165 -9.68 2.82 5.61
N GLN A 166 -8.36 2.77 5.44
CA GLN A 166 -7.62 1.59 5.85
C GLN A 166 -7.66 1.47 7.37
N SER A 167 -7.73 0.24 7.84
CA SER A 167 -7.68 -0.08 9.26
C SER A 167 -6.51 -1.02 9.55
N ILE A 168 -6.14 -1.07 10.80
CA ILE A 168 -5.16 -2.03 11.34
C ILE A 168 -5.68 -2.58 12.67
N ASN A 169 -5.19 -3.74 13.05
CA ASN A 169 -5.52 -4.31 14.35
C ASN A 169 -4.92 -3.44 15.46
N LYS A 170 -5.76 -3.07 16.43
CA LYS A 170 -5.29 -2.41 17.64
C LYS A 170 -4.64 -3.46 18.54
N GLU A 171 -3.38 -3.24 18.86
CA GLU A 171 -2.65 -4.06 19.82
C GLU A 171 -2.85 -3.54 21.25
N LYS A 172 -2.85 -4.46 22.22
CA LYS A 172 -2.77 -4.07 23.63
C LYS A 172 -1.32 -3.66 23.91
N VAL A 173 -1.10 -2.38 24.13
CA VAL A 173 0.23 -1.80 24.41
C VAL A 173 0.21 -1.17 25.79
N ASP A 174 1.17 -1.57 26.62
CA ASP A 174 1.41 -0.92 27.90
C ASP A 174 2.29 0.33 27.68
N ILE A 175 1.67 1.50 27.77
CA ILE A 175 2.35 2.77 27.54
C ILE A 175 3.48 3.00 28.56
N LYS A 176 3.39 2.42 29.78
CA LYS A 176 4.43 2.54 30.79
C LYS A 176 5.73 1.81 30.43
N LYS A 177 5.66 0.85 29.47
CA LYS A 177 6.83 0.11 28.96
C LYS A 177 7.48 0.76 27.73
N LYS A 178 7.05 1.97 27.35
CA LYS A 178 7.68 2.69 26.26
C LYS A 178 9.09 3.13 26.67
N GLU A 179 10.02 2.94 25.72
CA GLU A 179 11.40 3.36 25.87
C GLU A 179 11.55 4.82 25.37
N LYS A 180 12.56 5.54 25.85
CA LYS A 180 12.99 6.84 25.29
C LYS A 180 13.56 6.62 23.87
N LEU A 181 12.67 6.25 22.96
CA LEU A 181 13.00 5.82 21.61
C LEU A 181 12.20 6.63 20.59
N ILE A 182 12.95 7.21 19.63
CA ILE A 182 12.40 7.91 18.46
C ILE A 182 12.64 7.02 17.25
N THR A 183 11.58 6.77 16.45
CA THR A 183 11.68 5.85 15.31
C THR A 183 11.21 6.51 14.01
N PHE A 184 11.99 6.31 12.95
CA PHE A 184 11.59 6.60 11.57
C PHE A 184 11.43 5.29 10.81
N VAL A 185 10.30 5.13 10.09
CA VAL A 185 10.02 3.98 9.25
C VAL A 185 9.56 4.41 7.88
N GLY A 186 10.31 4.06 6.85
CA GLY A 186 9.96 4.41 5.47
C GLY A 186 11.15 4.28 4.52
N LYS A 187 10.96 4.66 3.27
CA LYS A 187 12.07 4.78 2.33
C LYS A 187 13.05 5.85 2.80
N LEU A 188 14.34 5.55 2.75
CA LEU A 188 15.39 6.45 3.24
C LEU A 188 15.73 7.50 2.19
N ASN A 189 14.74 8.28 1.75
CA ASN A 189 14.88 9.30 0.72
C ASN A 189 14.30 10.66 1.13
N SER A 190 14.64 11.68 0.35
CA SER A 190 14.21 13.06 0.58
C SER A 190 12.71 13.24 0.45
N ALA A 191 12.01 12.46 -0.39
CA ALA A 191 10.57 12.51 -0.53
C ALA A 191 9.85 12.09 0.76
N LYS A 192 10.41 11.11 1.50
CA LYS A 192 9.93 10.69 2.82
C LYS A 192 10.47 11.55 3.97
N GLY A 193 11.27 12.57 3.66
CA GLY A 193 11.82 13.48 4.65
C GLY A 193 12.95 12.88 5.50
N TYR A 194 13.58 11.79 5.03
CA TYR A 194 14.67 11.15 5.79
C TYR A 194 15.86 12.07 6.01
N ASP A 195 16.17 12.97 5.07
CA ASP A 195 17.19 14.00 5.21
C ASP A 195 16.85 15.03 6.31
N LEU A 196 15.58 15.40 6.44
CA LEU A 196 15.09 16.28 7.51
C LEU A 196 15.18 15.57 8.87
N PHE A 197 14.66 14.32 8.92
CA PHE A 197 14.75 13.50 10.11
C PHE A 197 16.20 13.35 10.57
N GLY A 198 17.12 12.96 9.67
CA GLY A 198 18.52 12.71 9.99
C GLY A 198 19.23 13.92 10.62
N ARG A 199 19.07 15.10 10.02
CA ARG A 199 19.62 16.34 10.57
C ARG A 199 19.04 16.71 11.94
N SER A 200 17.75 16.48 12.13
CA SER A 200 17.04 16.81 13.37
C SER A 200 17.38 15.85 14.48
N ILE A 201 17.42 14.54 14.17
CA ILE A 201 17.62 13.50 15.18
C ILE A 201 19.02 13.58 15.82
N ILE A 202 20.05 13.92 15.05
CA ILE A 202 21.42 14.09 15.59
C ILE A 202 21.40 15.19 16.66
N ARG A 203 20.83 16.35 16.37
CA ARG A 203 20.73 17.46 17.32
C ARG A 203 19.94 17.09 18.59
N ILE A 204 18.87 16.31 18.42
CA ILE A 204 18.04 15.84 19.56
C ILE A 204 18.86 14.89 20.43
N LEU A 205 19.56 13.91 19.84
CA LEU A 205 20.36 12.93 20.57
C LEU A 205 21.60 13.55 21.23
N ASP A 206 22.14 14.62 20.64
CA ASP A 206 23.21 15.41 21.27
C ASP A 206 22.74 16.13 22.55
N LYS A 207 21.53 16.64 22.53
CA LYS A 207 20.94 17.33 23.67
C LYS A 207 20.37 16.39 24.73
N HIS A 208 19.79 15.27 24.30
CA HIS A 208 19.09 14.27 25.13
C HIS A 208 19.82 12.92 25.09
N LYS A 209 20.91 12.80 25.85
CA LYS A 209 21.82 11.65 25.83
C LYS A 209 21.19 10.32 26.24
N ASP A 210 20.09 10.34 26.95
CA ASP A 210 19.32 9.17 27.41
C ASP A 210 18.28 8.69 26.38
N TRP A 211 18.11 9.40 25.27
CA TRP A 211 17.27 8.98 24.14
C TRP A 211 18.07 8.19 23.11
N LYS A 212 17.37 7.29 22.44
CA LYS A 212 17.87 6.48 21.31
C LYS A 212 17.01 6.71 20.08
N SER A 213 17.54 6.40 18.92
CA SER A 213 16.79 6.42 17.68
C SER A 213 17.02 5.16 16.86
N ILE A 214 15.94 4.69 16.22
CA ILE A 214 15.96 3.58 15.27
C ILE A 214 15.37 4.05 13.94
N VAL A 215 16.10 3.74 12.85
CA VAL A 215 15.65 3.97 11.48
C VAL A 215 15.43 2.62 10.80
N ILE A 216 14.28 2.45 10.17
CA ILE A 216 13.93 1.23 9.44
C ILE A 216 13.52 1.59 8.02
N GLY A 217 14.12 0.93 7.05
CA GLY A 217 13.87 1.09 5.64
C GLY A 217 15.14 1.09 4.82
N ASP A 218 15.00 1.22 3.54
CA ASP A 218 16.09 1.33 2.59
C ASP A 218 15.72 2.25 1.42
N GLU A 219 16.71 2.69 0.68
CA GLU A 219 16.55 3.34 -0.62
C GLU A 219 17.92 3.31 -1.34
N PRO A 220 18.18 2.30 -2.15
CA PRO A 220 19.51 2.13 -2.77
C PRO A 220 19.87 3.26 -3.77
N ARG A 221 18.89 4.06 -4.20
CA ARG A 221 19.07 5.16 -5.17
C ARG A 221 19.52 6.48 -4.51
N GLU A 222 19.27 6.65 -3.20
CA GLU A 222 19.71 7.81 -2.43
C GLU A 222 20.57 7.34 -1.25
N LYS A 223 21.81 7.82 -1.19
CA LYS A 223 22.75 7.48 -0.11
C LYS A 223 22.78 8.60 0.92
N LEU A 224 21.74 8.70 1.74
CA LEU A 224 21.69 9.61 2.87
C LEU A 224 22.22 8.90 4.11
N LEU A 225 23.38 9.32 4.62
CA LEU A 225 24.04 8.75 5.79
C LEU A 225 23.99 9.73 6.95
N PHE A 226 23.54 9.23 8.10
CA PHE A 226 23.52 9.95 9.36
C PHE A 226 24.05 9.03 10.45
N GLU A 227 25.03 9.51 11.22
CA GLU A 227 25.73 8.74 12.24
C GLU A 227 25.64 9.42 13.58
N HIS A 228 25.31 8.66 14.61
CA HIS A 228 25.38 9.07 16.01
C HIS A 228 25.41 7.82 16.89
N LYS A 229 26.11 7.85 18.03
CA LYS A 229 26.24 6.69 18.93
C LYS A 229 24.92 6.10 19.42
N ASN A 230 23.87 6.93 19.52
CA ASN A 230 22.51 6.54 19.93
C ASN A 230 21.55 6.37 18.75
N LEU A 231 22.00 6.44 17.50
CA LEU A 231 21.23 6.23 16.29
C LEU A 231 21.57 4.88 15.66
N LYS A 232 20.59 4.04 15.40
CA LYS A 232 20.78 2.75 14.72
C LYS A 232 19.94 2.67 13.46
N VAL A 233 20.58 2.47 12.32
CA VAL A 233 19.90 2.20 11.04
C VAL A 233 19.86 0.69 10.83
N LEU A 234 18.66 0.11 10.70
CA LEU A 234 18.47 -1.35 10.62
C LEU A 234 18.29 -1.86 9.19
N GLY A 235 18.20 -0.96 8.20
CA GLY A 235 17.84 -1.35 6.85
C GLY A 235 16.40 -1.84 6.77
N PHE A 236 16.05 -2.56 5.70
CA PHE A 236 14.74 -3.16 5.55
C PHE A 236 14.47 -4.21 6.65
N GLN A 237 13.29 -4.16 7.23
CA GLN A 237 12.83 -5.14 8.22
C GLN A 237 11.44 -5.66 7.83
N ASN A 238 11.13 -6.90 8.21
CA ASN A 238 9.79 -7.45 8.03
C ASN A 238 8.76 -6.70 8.88
N HIS A 239 7.51 -6.74 8.46
CA HIS A 239 6.42 -5.97 9.07
C HIS A 239 6.22 -6.28 10.56
N SER A 240 6.32 -7.55 10.97
CA SER A 240 6.18 -7.95 12.38
C SER A 240 7.26 -7.33 13.27
N LYS A 241 8.50 -7.24 12.78
CA LYS A 241 9.61 -6.60 13.50
C LYS A 241 9.41 -5.08 13.62
N VAL A 242 8.87 -4.44 12.56
CA VAL A 242 8.49 -3.02 12.62
C VAL A 242 7.46 -2.77 13.72
N LEU A 243 6.38 -3.57 13.77
CA LEU A 243 5.36 -3.45 14.80
C LEU A 243 5.92 -3.67 16.21
N ASN A 244 6.81 -4.66 16.39
CA ASN A 244 7.46 -4.92 17.68
C ASN A 244 8.36 -3.75 18.12
N ILE A 245 9.00 -3.04 17.19
CA ILE A 245 9.76 -1.83 17.50
C ILE A 245 8.80 -0.71 17.91
N PHE A 246 7.69 -0.51 17.18
CA PHE A 246 6.69 0.48 17.56
C PHE A 246 6.10 0.24 18.96
N LYS A 247 5.93 -1.01 19.40
CA LYS A 247 5.48 -1.31 20.78
C LYS A 247 6.40 -0.72 21.85
N LYS A 248 7.69 -0.55 21.56
CA LYS A 248 8.69 0.05 22.46
C LYS A 248 8.91 1.54 22.22
N THR A 249 8.59 2.04 21.05
CA THR A 249 8.84 3.41 20.60
C THR A 249 7.90 4.39 21.31
N SER A 250 8.45 5.48 21.86
CA SER A 250 7.67 6.60 22.39
C SER A 250 7.21 7.54 21.27
N ILE A 251 8.10 7.91 20.34
CA ILE A 251 7.82 8.88 19.28
C ILE A 251 8.13 8.26 17.93
N ALA A 252 7.14 8.24 17.04
CA ALA A 252 7.33 7.89 15.64
C ALA A 252 7.24 9.14 14.77
N VAL A 253 8.22 9.32 13.87
CA VAL A 253 8.31 10.51 13.03
C VAL A 253 7.90 10.19 11.61
N ALA A 254 6.93 10.97 11.07
CA ALA A 254 6.40 10.87 9.72
C ALA A 254 6.50 12.22 9.00
N CYS A 255 7.71 12.57 8.57
CA CYS A 255 8.04 13.88 8.02
C CYS A 255 8.09 13.91 6.48
N SER A 256 7.22 13.16 5.80
CA SER A 256 7.13 13.14 4.34
C SER A 256 6.90 14.54 3.77
N ARG A 257 7.65 14.89 2.70
CA ARG A 257 7.45 16.14 1.95
C ARG A 257 6.34 16.03 0.91
N TRP A 258 6.00 14.83 0.50
CA TRP A 258 4.88 14.60 -0.41
C TRP A 258 3.59 14.37 0.36
N GLU A 259 2.47 14.71 -0.24
CA GLU A 259 1.17 14.44 0.36
C GLU A 259 0.92 12.93 0.44
N GLU A 260 0.92 12.39 1.65
CA GLU A 260 0.62 10.98 1.90
C GLU A 260 -0.88 10.74 1.69
N PRO A 261 -1.28 9.86 0.77
CA PRO A 261 -2.70 9.60 0.54
C PRO A 261 -3.45 9.11 1.77
N PHE A 262 -2.76 8.38 2.66
CA PHE A 262 -3.36 7.84 3.89
C PHE A 262 -2.41 7.86 5.11
N GLY A 263 -1.13 7.53 4.92
CA GLY A 263 -0.17 7.46 6.03
C GLY A 263 -0.27 6.18 6.87
N ARG A 264 -0.24 5.01 6.21
CA ARG A 264 -0.34 3.71 6.89
C ARG A 264 0.67 3.53 8.03
N THR A 265 1.92 3.96 7.83
CA THR A 265 2.98 3.87 8.86
C THR A 265 2.64 4.67 10.11
N SER A 266 2.07 5.87 9.94
CA SER A 266 1.60 6.71 11.05
C SER A 266 0.46 6.02 11.82
N LEU A 267 -0.49 5.41 11.11
CA LEU A 267 -1.58 4.65 11.72
C LEU A 267 -1.04 3.45 12.53
N GLU A 268 -0.09 2.70 11.97
CA GLU A 268 0.55 1.56 12.63
C GLU A 268 1.30 2.00 13.89
N ALA A 269 2.04 3.09 13.83
CA ALA A 269 2.72 3.66 15.00
C ALA A 269 1.74 4.09 16.09
N ALA A 270 0.69 4.83 15.72
CA ALA A 270 -0.34 5.28 16.66
C ALA A 270 -1.08 4.11 17.33
N ALA A 271 -1.45 3.06 16.57
CA ALA A 271 -2.10 1.87 17.10
C ALA A 271 -1.20 1.05 18.03
N ASN A 272 0.12 1.20 17.90
CA ASN A 272 1.10 0.64 18.82
C ASN A 272 1.49 1.62 19.96
N GLY A 273 0.72 2.69 20.18
CA GLY A 273 0.86 3.61 21.30
C GLY A 273 2.03 4.60 21.18
N CYS A 274 2.51 4.89 19.96
CA CYS A 274 3.49 5.94 19.74
C CYS A 274 2.79 7.31 19.66
N ALA A 275 3.44 8.36 20.19
CA ALA A 275 3.17 9.72 19.73
C ALA A 275 3.67 9.82 18.27
N VAL A 276 2.84 10.32 17.36
CA VAL A 276 3.20 10.45 15.93
C VAL A 276 3.35 11.93 15.61
N ILE A 277 4.49 12.30 15.01
CA ILE A 277 4.83 13.65 14.62
C ILE A 277 5.06 13.72 13.11
#